data_1c0adbc87843a2a39c8cb831780cce03
#
_entry.id   1c0adbc87843a2a39c8cb831780cce03
#
_cell.length_a   1.000
_cell.length_b   1.000
_cell.length_c   1.000
_cell.angle_alpha   90.00
_cell.angle_beta   90.00
_cell.angle_gamma   90.00
#
_symmetry.space_group_name_H-M   'P 1'
#
loop_
_entity.id
_entity.type
_entity.pdbx_description
1 polymer ?
#
loop_
_entity_poly.entity_id
_entity_poly.type
_entity_poly.pdbx_seq_one_letter_code
_entity_poly.pdbx_strand_id
1 'polypeptide(L)'
;MQLAGCLALVVAVLAVIVHSWRFDHKPRIYGDRLPRRVLLPSQRQVQRKIIVYHNFFRTRVDPKASDMLALTWHREAARSAQAWANRCKLLAHDSISGRWIDDFGSCGQNIFISTHRVPWFFAIKTWFLERHNFTYGSRGNSLMKVGHYTQLVWAATHKVGCGFSECGGHKKYFSYVCNYCPIGNHLERLGQPYSRGKPCSGCAKDCNRRRLCTNSCWAADLWANCQELYRTWPNWLCRSQHTSQGRQRRDNCKATCTCAGKIK
;
A
#
# COMPACT_ATOMS: atom_id res chain seq x y z
N MET A 1 -13.99 -50.55 0.88
CA MET A 1 -12.95 -49.51 0.98
C MET A 1 -13.07 -48.37 -0.05
N GLN A 2 -13.66 -48.57 -1.22
CA GLN A 2 -13.77 -47.51 -2.25
C GLN A 2 -14.78 -46.39 -1.94
N LEU A 3 -15.88 -46.69 -1.27
CA LEU A 3 -16.93 -45.70 -0.93
C LEU A 3 -16.47 -44.66 0.10
N ALA A 4 -15.63 -45.04 1.07
CA ALA A 4 -15.11 -44.12 2.11
C ALA A 4 -14.12 -43.08 1.50
N GLY A 5 -13.32 -43.50 0.50
CA GLY A 5 -12.39 -42.60 -0.19
C GLY A 5 -13.09 -41.54 -1.03
N CYS A 6 -14.19 -41.90 -1.72
CA CYS A 6 -14.98 -40.94 -2.51
C CYS A 6 -15.70 -39.90 -1.63
N LEU A 7 -16.21 -40.34 -0.45
CA LEU A 7 -16.87 -39.43 0.49
C LEU A 7 -15.88 -38.41 1.06
N ALA A 8 -14.68 -38.84 1.43
CA ALA A 8 -13.61 -37.96 1.94
C ALA A 8 -13.15 -36.93 0.90
N LEU A 9 -13.03 -37.32 -0.38
CA LEU A 9 -12.71 -36.41 -1.48
C LEU A 9 -13.80 -35.38 -1.73
N VAL A 10 -15.08 -35.80 -1.73
CA VAL A 10 -16.22 -34.87 -1.92
C VAL A 10 -16.31 -33.88 -0.76
N VAL A 11 -16.10 -34.33 0.49
CA VAL A 11 -16.09 -33.44 1.67
C VAL A 11 -14.91 -32.47 1.61
N ALA A 12 -13.72 -32.91 1.19
CA ALA A 12 -12.54 -32.04 1.02
C ALA A 12 -12.75 -31.00 -0.09
N VAL A 13 -13.33 -31.38 -1.24
CA VAL A 13 -13.64 -30.48 -2.34
C VAL A 13 -14.73 -29.47 -1.92
N LEU A 14 -15.77 -29.91 -1.22
CA LEU A 14 -16.81 -29.01 -0.69
C LEU A 14 -16.24 -28.07 0.37
N ALA A 15 -15.32 -28.52 1.25
CA ALA A 15 -14.66 -27.68 2.23
C ALA A 15 -13.75 -26.61 1.57
N VAL A 16 -13.06 -26.94 0.48
CA VAL A 16 -12.24 -25.98 -0.29
C VAL A 16 -13.14 -24.96 -1.00
N ILE A 17 -14.26 -25.39 -1.61
CA ILE A 17 -15.23 -24.51 -2.25
C ILE A 17 -15.87 -23.58 -1.22
N VAL A 18 -16.26 -24.09 -0.05
CA VAL A 18 -16.87 -23.29 1.02
C VAL A 18 -15.85 -22.31 1.62
N HIS A 19 -14.55 -22.66 1.69
CA HIS A 19 -13.50 -21.74 2.14
C HIS A 19 -13.23 -20.63 1.11
N SER A 20 -13.12 -20.95 -0.18
CA SER A 20 -12.95 -19.94 -1.23
C SER A 20 -14.17 -19.01 -1.30
N TRP A 21 -15.36 -19.51 -1.10
CA TRP A 21 -16.61 -18.74 -1.07
C TRP A 21 -16.69 -17.75 0.11
N ARG A 22 -16.09 -18.04 1.25
CA ARG A 22 -16.09 -17.13 2.41
C ARG A 22 -15.23 -15.88 2.23
N PHE A 23 -14.31 -15.85 1.30
CA PHE A 23 -13.41 -14.70 1.10
C PHE A 23 -13.97 -13.65 0.13
N ASP A 24 -14.90 -14.00 -0.76
CA ASP A 24 -15.43 -13.13 -1.82
C ASP A 24 -16.86 -12.64 -1.58
N HIS A 25 -17.42 -12.84 -0.40
CA HIS A 25 -18.78 -12.39 -0.14
C HIS A 25 -18.91 -10.87 -0.22
N LYS A 26 -19.90 -10.40 -1.00
CA LYS A 26 -20.38 -9.01 -0.96
C LYS A 26 -20.58 -8.60 0.51
N PRO A 27 -20.18 -7.40 0.90
CA PRO A 27 -20.41 -6.95 2.28
C PRO A 27 -21.91 -6.95 2.59
N ARG A 28 -22.29 -7.21 3.84
CA ARG A 28 -23.70 -7.26 4.27
C ARG A 28 -24.45 -5.96 4.00
N ILE A 29 -23.73 -4.83 4.05
CA ILE A 29 -24.26 -3.49 3.77
C ILE A 29 -23.49 -2.94 2.56
N TYR A 30 -24.19 -2.73 1.46
CA TYR A 30 -23.66 -2.19 0.21
C TYR A 30 -24.78 -1.51 -0.60
N GLY A 31 -24.41 -0.87 -1.72
CA GLY A 31 -25.35 -0.15 -2.58
C GLY A 31 -26.00 1.02 -1.83
N ASP A 32 -27.27 1.24 -2.03
CA ASP A 32 -28.00 2.38 -1.47
C ASP A 32 -28.20 2.26 0.05
N ARG A 33 -28.13 1.04 0.61
CA ARG A 33 -28.15 0.82 2.07
C ARG A 33 -26.87 1.33 2.77
N LEU A 34 -25.79 1.58 2.00
CA LEU A 34 -24.58 2.18 2.54
C LEU A 34 -24.59 3.69 2.28
N PRO A 35 -24.80 4.54 3.31
CA PRO A 35 -24.87 5.98 3.12
C PRO A 35 -23.57 6.55 2.54
N ARG A 36 -23.65 7.43 1.53
CA ARG A 36 -22.49 8.06 0.90
C ARG A 36 -21.51 8.69 1.91
N ARG A 37 -22.03 9.33 2.95
CA ARG A 37 -21.22 10.02 3.98
C ARG A 37 -20.18 9.13 4.65
N VAL A 38 -20.44 7.81 4.81
CA VAL A 38 -19.49 6.88 5.45
C VAL A 38 -18.38 6.41 4.52
N LEU A 39 -18.38 6.86 3.27
CA LEU A 39 -17.35 6.59 2.25
C LEU A 39 -16.46 7.80 1.98
N LEU A 40 -16.87 9.00 2.39
CA LEU A 40 -16.16 10.26 2.08
C LEU A 40 -14.91 10.42 2.93
N PRO A 41 -13.68 10.40 2.34
CA PRO A 41 -12.43 10.61 3.10
C PRO A 41 -12.24 12.03 3.64
N SER A 42 -13.13 12.97 3.32
CA SER A 42 -13.22 14.28 3.99
C SER A 42 -13.61 14.14 5.47
N GLN A 43 -14.30 13.04 5.84
CA GLN A 43 -14.72 12.76 7.21
C GLN A 43 -13.57 12.11 8.01
N ARG A 44 -13.17 12.71 9.14
CA ARG A 44 -12.09 12.19 10.01
C ARG A 44 -12.31 10.74 10.46
N GLN A 45 -13.57 10.34 10.70
CA GLN A 45 -13.90 8.97 11.07
C GLN A 45 -13.60 7.98 9.93
N VAL A 46 -13.86 8.38 8.67
CA VAL A 46 -13.55 7.56 7.50
C VAL A 46 -12.04 7.42 7.33
N GLN A 47 -11.28 8.52 7.47
CA GLN A 47 -9.80 8.49 7.46
C GLN A 47 -9.25 7.49 8.49
N ARG A 48 -9.75 7.57 9.74
CA ARG A 48 -9.35 6.63 10.82
C ARG A 48 -9.63 5.18 10.45
N LYS A 49 -10.82 4.89 9.89
CA LYS A 49 -11.19 3.53 9.45
C LYS A 49 -10.26 3.03 8.34
N ILE A 50 -9.99 3.85 7.33
CA ILE A 50 -9.06 3.52 6.24
C ILE A 50 -7.70 3.14 6.81
N ILE A 51 -7.13 3.95 7.71
CA ILE A 51 -5.84 3.67 8.38
C ILE A 51 -5.89 2.38 9.19
N VAL A 52 -6.94 2.17 9.96
CA VAL A 52 -7.11 0.94 10.76
C VAL A 52 -7.12 -0.30 9.88
N TYR A 53 -7.84 -0.26 8.75
CA TYR A 53 -7.94 -1.38 7.82
C TYR A 53 -6.61 -1.68 7.12
N HIS A 54 -5.90 -0.65 6.64
CA HIS A 54 -4.58 -0.83 6.07
C HIS A 54 -3.60 -1.46 7.07
N ASN A 55 -3.51 -0.89 8.27
CA ASN A 55 -2.62 -1.40 9.31
C ASN A 55 -3.01 -2.81 9.78
N PHE A 56 -4.30 -3.14 9.79
CA PHE A 56 -4.75 -4.50 10.04
C PHE A 56 -4.18 -5.48 9.01
N PHE A 57 -4.29 -5.18 7.72
CA PHE A 57 -3.77 -6.08 6.67
C PHE A 57 -2.25 -6.14 6.67
N ARG A 58 -1.54 -5.04 6.96
CA ARG A 58 -0.09 -5.01 7.07
C ARG A 58 0.44 -5.94 8.17
N THR A 59 -0.34 -6.21 9.23
CA THR A 59 0.03 -7.21 10.26
C THR A 59 -0.28 -8.65 9.86
N ARG A 60 -0.97 -8.87 8.73
CA ARG A 60 -1.45 -10.19 8.27
C ARG A 60 -0.63 -10.77 7.12
N VAL A 61 0.53 -10.21 6.85
CA VAL A 61 1.45 -10.74 5.83
C VAL A 61 2.04 -12.08 6.24
N ASP A 62 2.33 -12.91 5.25
CA ASP A 62 3.03 -14.17 5.40
C ASP A 62 4.04 -14.31 4.25
N PRO A 63 5.35 -14.53 4.57
CA PRO A 63 5.99 -14.60 5.91
C PRO A 63 5.83 -13.28 6.70
N LYS A 64 6.03 -13.34 8.03
CA LYS A 64 5.93 -12.14 8.88
C LYS A 64 7.02 -11.13 8.54
N ALA A 65 6.68 -9.85 8.67
CA ALA A 65 7.56 -8.73 8.39
C ALA A 65 8.25 -8.23 9.67
N SER A 66 9.57 -7.99 9.60
CA SER A 66 10.38 -7.45 10.71
C SER A 66 10.37 -5.92 10.78
N ASP A 67 10.09 -5.24 9.65
CA ASP A 67 10.30 -3.80 9.42
C ASP A 67 9.06 -3.05 8.92
N MET A 68 7.88 -3.63 9.06
CA MET A 68 6.64 -3.06 8.52
C MET A 68 6.24 -1.77 9.24
N LEU A 69 6.34 -0.62 8.58
CA LEU A 69 5.89 0.66 9.13
C LEU A 69 4.37 0.75 9.27
N ALA A 70 3.91 1.40 10.31
CA ALA A 70 2.52 1.80 10.45
C ALA A 70 2.17 2.90 9.45
N LEU A 71 1.07 2.76 8.72
CA LEU A 71 0.53 3.83 7.88
C LEU A 71 -0.17 4.90 8.72
N THR A 72 0.04 6.15 8.33
CA THR A 72 -0.65 7.33 8.85
C THR A 72 -1.29 8.12 7.71
N TRP A 73 -2.31 8.91 8.03
CA TRP A 73 -3.01 9.72 7.03
C TRP A 73 -2.18 10.90 6.54
N HIS A 74 -2.14 11.12 5.22
CA HIS A 74 -1.46 12.25 4.59
C HIS A 74 -2.46 13.09 3.80
N ARG A 75 -2.55 14.38 4.14
CA ARG A 75 -3.57 15.29 3.56
C ARG A 75 -3.35 15.57 2.07
N GLU A 76 -2.11 15.77 1.65
CA GLU A 76 -1.78 16.08 0.25
C GLU A 76 -1.99 14.86 -0.65
N ALA A 77 -1.53 13.68 -0.21
CA ALA A 77 -1.84 12.44 -0.90
C ALA A 77 -3.35 12.19 -1.00
N ALA A 78 -4.14 12.59 0.02
CA ALA A 78 -5.59 12.49 -0.04
C ALA A 78 -6.21 13.50 -1.01
N ARG A 79 -5.67 14.74 -1.09
CA ARG A 79 -6.14 15.75 -2.06
C ARG A 79 -5.90 15.28 -3.49
N SER A 80 -4.70 14.80 -3.82
CA SER A 80 -4.40 14.29 -5.16
C SER A 80 -5.19 13.02 -5.49
N ALA A 81 -5.36 12.08 -4.55
CA ALA A 81 -6.19 10.91 -4.74
C ALA A 81 -7.68 11.26 -4.97
N GLN A 82 -8.21 12.27 -4.25
CA GLN A 82 -9.57 12.74 -4.44
C GLN A 82 -9.74 13.47 -5.79
N ALA A 83 -8.77 14.29 -6.17
CA ALA A 83 -8.77 14.94 -7.48
C ALA A 83 -8.80 13.93 -8.62
N TRP A 84 -8.00 12.86 -8.50
CA TRP A 84 -8.02 11.78 -9.48
C TRP A 84 -9.33 10.97 -9.48
N ALA A 85 -9.86 10.61 -8.31
CA ALA A 85 -11.15 9.92 -8.20
C ALA A 85 -12.26 10.70 -8.90
N ASN A 86 -12.27 12.04 -8.76
CA ASN A 86 -13.26 12.94 -9.37
C ASN A 86 -13.17 13.00 -10.90
N ARG A 87 -12.00 12.64 -11.48
CA ARG A 87 -11.87 12.56 -12.95
C ARG A 87 -12.59 11.35 -13.55
N CYS A 88 -13.00 10.40 -12.73
CA CYS A 88 -13.76 9.24 -13.17
C CYS A 88 -13.11 8.47 -14.35
N LYS A 89 -11.78 8.35 -14.32
CA LYS A 89 -11.04 7.56 -15.31
C LYS A 89 -11.06 6.10 -14.89
N LEU A 90 -11.72 5.26 -15.69
CA LEU A 90 -11.92 3.84 -15.39
C LEU A 90 -10.57 3.11 -15.40
N LEU A 91 -10.14 2.58 -14.24
CA LEU A 91 -8.91 1.78 -14.04
C LEU A 91 -7.60 2.40 -14.57
N ALA A 92 -7.60 3.70 -14.87
CA ALA A 92 -6.40 4.40 -15.27
C ALA A 92 -5.72 5.04 -14.05
N HIS A 93 -4.40 4.90 -13.96
CA HIS A 93 -3.60 5.59 -12.94
C HIS A 93 -3.38 7.06 -13.30
N ASP A 94 -3.26 7.89 -12.26
CA ASP A 94 -2.83 9.28 -12.41
C ASP A 94 -1.38 9.37 -12.90
N SER A 95 -1.01 10.50 -13.45
CA SER A 95 0.37 10.79 -13.87
C SER A 95 1.34 10.77 -12.68
N ILE A 96 2.62 10.62 -12.96
CA ILE A 96 3.71 10.73 -11.98
C ILE A 96 3.62 12.09 -11.25
N SER A 97 3.45 13.17 -12.02
CA SER A 97 3.31 14.53 -11.48
C SER A 97 2.02 14.75 -10.69
N GLY A 98 0.92 14.12 -11.08
CA GLY A 98 -0.37 14.22 -10.36
C GLY A 98 -0.35 13.57 -8.97
N ARG A 99 0.64 12.71 -8.71
CA ARG A 99 0.85 12.03 -7.42
C ARG A 99 2.11 12.50 -6.68
N TRP A 100 2.69 13.62 -7.13
CA TRP A 100 3.90 14.17 -6.54
C TRP A 100 3.64 14.81 -5.18
N ILE A 101 4.48 14.51 -4.21
CA ILE A 101 4.55 15.12 -2.88
C ILE A 101 6.00 15.49 -2.61
N ASP A 102 6.29 16.73 -2.28
CA ASP A 102 7.65 17.29 -2.24
C ASP A 102 8.65 16.48 -1.40
N ASP A 103 8.23 15.96 -0.23
CA ASP A 103 9.12 15.17 0.62
C ASP A 103 9.30 13.71 0.15
N PHE A 104 8.40 13.21 -0.72
CA PHE A 104 8.35 11.79 -1.08
C PHE A 104 8.51 11.53 -2.58
N GLY A 105 8.47 12.56 -3.41
CA GLY A 105 8.39 12.39 -4.85
C GLY A 105 7.02 11.84 -5.29
N SER A 106 6.99 11.10 -6.39
CA SER A 106 5.75 10.44 -6.82
C SER A 106 5.34 9.33 -5.86
N CYS A 107 4.08 9.36 -5.44
CA CYS A 107 3.51 8.31 -4.59
C CYS A 107 2.94 7.15 -5.43
N GLY A 108 2.89 5.95 -4.87
CA GLY A 108 2.19 4.82 -5.47
C GLY A 108 0.67 5.00 -5.42
N GLN A 109 -0.07 4.20 -6.17
CA GLN A 109 -1.52 4.33 -6.23
C GLN A 109 -2.20 2.98 -6.37
N ASN A 110 -3.26 2.75 -5.56
CA ASN A 110 -4.21 1.66 -5.77
C ASN A 110 -5.57 2.23 -6.14
N ILE A 111 -6.22 1.60 -7.11
CA ILE A 111 -7.56 1.94 -7.58
C ILE A 111 -8.47 0.72 -7.42
N PHE A 112 -9.67 0.95 -6.91
CA PHE A 112 -10.73 -0.05 -6.88
C PHE A 112 -12.01 0.55 -7.45
N ILE A 113 -12.66 -0.19 -8.33
CA ILE A 113 -13.91 0.20 -8.98
C ILE A 113 -15.00 -0.78 -8.58
N SER A 114 -16.19 -0.26 -8.33
CA SER A 114 -17.36 -1.06 -8.01
C SER A 114 -18.61 -0.51 -8.68
N THR A 115 -19.54 -1.39 -9.08
CA THR A 115 -20.86 -1.00 -9.57
C THR A 115 -21.83 -0.59 -8.46
N HIS A 116 -21.45 -0.83 -7.20
CA HIS A 116 -22.22 -0.47 -6.00
C HIS A 116 -21.33 0.19 -4.98
N ARG A 117 -21.90 1.01 -4.10
CA ARG A 117 -21.19 1.48 -2.91
C ARG A 117 -20.80 0.28 -2.05
N VAL A 118 -19.53 0.18 -1.67
CA VAL A 118 -19.03 -0.87 -0.76
C VAL A 118 -18.21 -0.22 0.36
N PRO A 119 -18.13 -0.83 1.56
CA PRO A 119 -17.28 -0.29 2.61
C PRO A 119 -15.80 -0.25 2.21
N TRP A 120 -15.05 0.73 2.71
CA TRP A 120 -13.60 0.82 2.51
C TRP A 120 -12.84 -0.46 2.89
N PHE A 121 -13.33 -1.16 3.92
CA PHE A 121 -12.76 -2.46 4.29
C PHE A 121 -12.78 -3.45 3.12
N PHE A 122 -13.86 -3.47 2.33
CA PHE A 122 -13.99 -4.36 1.18
C PHE A 122 -12.99 -4.01 0.08
N ALA A 123 -12.88 -2.74 -0.29
CA ALA A 123 -11.91 -2.28 -1.30
C ALA A 123 -10.45 -2.62 -0.89
N ILE A 124 -10.08 -2.30 0.35
CA ILE A 124 -8.73 -2.58 0.88
C ILE A 124 -8.48 -4.09 0.98
N LYS A 125 -9.49 -4.87 1.39
CA LYS A 125 -9.42 -6.33 1.41
C LYS A 125 -9.20 -6.90 0.01
N THR A 126 -9.87 -6.37 -1.01
CA THR A 126 -9.69 -6.82 -2.40
C THR A 126 -8.25 -6.63 -2.87
N TRP A 127 -7.62 -5.47 -2.58
CA TRP A 127 -6.20 -5.28 -2.85
C TRP A 127 -5.31 -6.26 -2.09
N PHE A 128 -5.65 -6.57 -0.83
CA PHE A 128 -4.88 -7.53 -0.02
C PHE A 128 -5.04 -8.97 -0.53
N LEU A 129 -6.16 -9.33 -1.13
CA LEU A 129 -6.43 -10.69 -1.64
C LEU A 129 -5.55 -11.08 -2.84
N GLU A 130 -4.94 -10.13 -3.54
CA GLU A 130 -3.91 -10.44 -4.55
C GLU A 130 -2.71 -11.22 -3.97
N ARG A 131 -2.56 -11.27 -2.63
CA ARG A 131 -1.58 -12.13 -1.94
C ARG A 131 -1.65 -13.60 -2.37
N HIS A 132 -2.79 -14.06 -2.86
CA HIS A 132 -2.95 -15.45 -3.34
C HIS A 132 -2.15 -15.71 -4.62
N ASN A 133 -1.80 -14.67 -5.37
CA ASN A 133 -0.95 -14.72 -6.56
C ASN A 133 0.51 -14.35 -6.24
N PHE A 134 0.82 -14.00 -4.99
CA PHE A 134 2.14 -13.53 -4.58
C PHE A 134 2.95 -14.66 -3.95
N THR A 135 4.21 -14.78 -4.37
CA THR A 135 5.20 -15.66 -3.74
C THR A 135 6.37 -14.83 -3.22
N TYR A 136 6.57 -14.85 -1.90
CA TYR A 136 7.67 -14.12 -1.27
C TYR A 136 9.04 -14.59 -1.79
N GLY A 137 9.90 -13.64 -2.18
CA GLY A 137 11.25 -13.91 -2.72
C GLY A 137 11.28 -14.31 -4.20
N SER A 138 10.14 -14.58 -4.84
CA SER A 138 10.09 -14.97 -6.24
C SER A 138 10.28 -13.76 -7.18
N ARG A 139 11.09 -13.94 -8.23
CA ARG A 139 11.21 -13.02 -9.36
C ARG A 139 10.04 -13.13 -10.35
N GLY A 140 9.22 -14.18 -10.24
CA GLY A 140 8.06 -14.43 -11.09
C GLY A 140 6.81 -13.62 -10.70
N ASN A 141 6.87 -12.78 -9.65
CA ASN A 141 5.77 -11.90 -9.30
C ASN A 141 5.58 -10.83 -10.39
N SER A 142 4.34 -10.61 -10.81
CA SER A 142 3.98 -9.63 -11.83
C SER A 142 3.15 -8.49 -11.22
N LEU A 143 3.51 -7.23 -11.48
CA LEU A 143 2.74 -6.07 -11.04
C LEU A 143 1.25 -6.16 -11.43
N MET A 144 0.94 -6.71 -12.58
CA MET A 144 -0.44 -6.89 -13.05
C MET A 144 -1.27 -7.78 -12.12
N LYS A 145 -0.62 -8.74 -11.41
CA LYS A 145 -1.30 -9.73 -10.56
C LYS A 145 -1.21 -9.43 -9.08
N VAL A 146 -0.19 -8.69 -8.65
CA VAL A 146 0.13 -8.49 -7.23
C VAL A 146 0.39 -7.04 -6.84
N GLY A 147 0.27 -6.10 -7.77
CA GLY A 147 0.69 -4.70 -7.58
C GLY A 147 -0.09 -3.98 -6.49
N HIS A 148 -1.37 -4.23 -6.33
CA HIS A 148 -2.16 -3.63 -5.24
C HIS A 148 -1.75 -4.20 -3.88
N TYR A 149 -1.53 -5.51 -3.79
CA TYR A 149 -1.06 -6.16 -2.57
C TYR A 149 0.32 -5.66 -2.17
N THR A 150 1.30 -5.70 -3.07
CA THR A 150 2.68 -5.32 -2.77
C THR A 150 2.79 -3.86 -2.37
N GLN A 151 2.05 -2.95 -3.02
CA GLN A 151 1.95 -1.55 -2.59
C GLN A 151 1.35 -1.42 -1.19
N LEU A 152 0.27 -2.12 -0.89
CA LEU A 152 -0.40 -2.08 0.42
C LEU A 152 0.53 -2.53 1.55
N VAL A 153 1.39 -3.52 1.29
CA VAL A 153 2.30 -4.12 2.28
C VAL A 153 3.76 -3.71 2.09
N TRP A 154 4.06 -2.67 1.32
CA TRP A 154 5.40 -2.14 1.17
C TRP A 154 5.89 -1.55 2.48
N ALA A 155 6.96 -2.11 3.06
CA ALA A 155 7.39 -1.81 4.42
C ALA A 155 7.69 -0.33 4.64
N ALA A 156 8.45 0.29 3.72
CA ALA A 156 8.88 1.68 3.81
C ALA A 156 7.75 2.71 3.55
N THR A 157 6.67 2.32 2.85
CA THR A 157 5.49 3.17 2.70
C THR A 157 4.82 3.38 4.05
N HIS A 158 4.67 4.65 4.48
CA HIS A 158 4.12 4.98 5.79
C HIS A 158 3.08 6.11 5.78
N LYS A 159 2.82 6.70 4.62
CA LYS A 159 1.77 7.70 4.41
C LYS A 159 0.75 7.16 3.41
N VAL A 160 -0.52 7.39 3.68
CA VAL A 160 -1.60 7.10 2.73
C VAL A 160 -2.66 8.18 2.77
N GLY A 161 -3.16 8.54 1.61
CA GLY A 161 -4.29 9.44 1.45
C GLY A 161 -5.22 8.90 0.39
N CYS A 162 -6.53 8.92 0.65
CA CYS A 162 -7.50 8.30 -0.25
C CYS A 162 -8.59 9.29 -0.67
N GLY A 163 -9.19 9.03 -1.84
CA GLY A 163 -10.32 9.72 -2.43
C GLY A 163 -11.43 8.75 -2.82
N PHE A 164 -12.65 9.23 -2.84
CA PHE A 164 -13.83 8.49 -3.26
C PHE A 164 -14.69 9.35 -4.17
N SER A 165 -15.19 8.77 -5.28
CA SER A 165 -16.11 9.46 -6.17
C SER A 165 -17.21 8.52 -6.68
N GLU A 166 -18.39 9.08 -6.90
CA GLU A 166 -19.49 8.46 -7.61
C GLU A 166 -19.44 8.98 -9.05
N CYS A 167 -19.14 8.08 -9.97
CA CYS A 167 -18.97 8.40 -11.37
C CYS A 167 -20.26 8.09 -12.14
N GLY A 168 -20.75 9.10 -12.88
CA GLY A 168 -21.97 9.02 -13.66
C GLY A 168 -21.72 8.80 -15.15
N GLY A 169 -22.80 8.69 -15.94
CA GLY A 169 -22.82 8.42 -17.36
C GLY A 169 -23.74 7.25 -17.67
N HIS A 170 -23.59 6.63 -18.84
CA HIS A 170 -24.38 5.44 -19.22
C HIS A 170 -24.23 4.26 -18.25
N LYS A 171 -23.09 4.19 -17.54
CA LYS A 171 -22.84 3.15 -16.52
C LYS A 171 -22.32 3.82 -15.25
N LYS A 172 -23.15 3.86 -14.20
CA LYS A 172 -22.77 4.34 -12.88
C LYS A 172 -21.76 3.40 -12.23
N TYR A 173 -20.67 3.96 -11.68
CA TYR A 173 -19.69 3.22 -10.89
C TYR A 173 -19.10 4.08 -9.76
N PHE A 174 -18.42 3.44 -8.84
CA PHE A 174 -17.83 4.05 -7.66
C PHE A 174 -16.32 3.83 -7.69
N SER A 175 -15.57 4.94 -7.63
CA SER A 175 -14.11 4.94 -7.68
C SER A 175 -13.51 5.18 -6.29
N TYR A 176 -12.62 4.29 -5.89
CA TYR A 176 -11.85 4.33 -4.65
C TYR A 176 -10.38 4.42 -5.04
N VAL A 177 -9.72 5.50 -4.66
CA VAL A 177 -8.33 5.76 -5.01
C VAL A 177 -7.53 6.00 -3.75
N CYS A 178 -6.39 5.33 -3.57
CA CYS A 178 -5.45 5.60 -2.49
C CYS A 178 -4.05 5.84 -3.05
N ASN A 179 -3.42 6.94 -2.63
CA ASN A 179 -2.02 7.25 -2.92
C ASN A 179 -1.16 6.92 -1.70
N TYR A 180 0.01 6.30 -1.93
CA TYR A 180 0.90 5.73 -0.92
C TYR A 180 2.29 6.34 -1.02
N CYS A 181 2.79 6.93 0.07
CA CYS A 181 4.09 7.61 0.07
C CYS A 181 4.99 7.10 1.23
N PRO A 182 6.28 6.93 0.98
CA PRO A 182 6.92 6.83 -0.33
C PRO A 182 6.30 5.77 -1.23
N ILE A 183 6.58 5.86 -2.54
CA ILE A 183 6.17 4.86 -3.52
C ILE A 183 6.72 3.47 -3.15
N GLY A 184 5.95 2.44 -3.38
CA GLY A 184 6.41 1.05 -3.35
C GLY A 184 6.59 0.47 -4.75
N ASN A 185 6.49 -0.83 -4.85
CA ASN A 185 6.48 -1.55 -6.12
C ASN A 185 7.73 -1.34 -6.99
N HIS A 186 8.90 -1.10 -6.36
CA HIS A 186 10.17 -1.13 -7.07
C HIS A 186 10.38 -2.53 -7.65
N LEU A 187 10.57 -2.62 -8.97
CA LEU A 187 10.56 -3.88 -9.71
C LEU A 187 11.61 -4.87 -9.22
N GLU A 188 12.80 -4.38 -8.89
CA GLU A 188 13.91 -5.18 -8.37
C GLU A 188 13.62 -5.80 -6.99
N ARG A 189 12.64 -5.26 -6.27
CA ARG A 189 12.22 -5.70 -4.93
C ARG A 189 10.77 -6.15 -4.87
N LEU A 190 10.09 -6.32 -6.00
CA LEU A 190 8.66 -6.66 -6.02
C LEU A 190 8.35 -7.96 -5.25
N GLY A 191 9.26 -8.94 -5.30
CA GLY A 191 9.14 -10.19 -4.53
C GLY A 191 9.46 -10.05 -3.04
N GLN A 192 10.02 -8.92 -2.59
CA GLN A 192 10.41 -8.67 -1.20
C GLN A 192 9.95 -7.27 -0.75
N PRO A 193 8.63 -7.01 -0.66
CA PRO A 193 8.08 -5.71 -0.30
C PRO A 193 8.36 -5.31 1.17
N TYR A 194 8.85 -6.23 1.97
CA TYR A 194 9.27 -6.07 3.37
C TYR A 194 10.36 -7.09 3.71
N SER A 195 11.07 -6.85 4.81
CA SER A 195 12.06 -7.81 5.33
C SER A 195 11.36 -8.90 6.15
N ARG A 196 11.64 -10.18 5.81
CA ARG A 196 11.12 -11.33 6.57
C ARG A 196 11.72 -11.39 7.97
N GLY A 197 10.89 -11.64 8.98
CA GLY A 197 11.36 -11.85 10.35
C GLY A 197 10.26 -11.66 11.39
N LYS A 198 10.65 -11.81 12.68
CA LYS A 198 9.73 -11.55 13.80
C LYS A 198 9.24 -10.11 13.74
N PRO A 199 7.92 -9.85 13.88
CA PRO A 199 7.39 -8.49 13.85
C PRO A 199 8.14 -7.54 14.79
N CYS A 200 8.54 -6.38 14.25
CA CYS A 200 9.34 -5.35 14.91
C CYS A 200 10.80 -5.72 15.25
N SER A 201 11.33 -6.86 14.81
CA SER A 201 12.76 -7.13 15.08
C SER A 201 13.69 -6.13 14.38
N GLY A 202 13.26 -5.51 13.29
CA GLY A 202 13.98 -4.42 12.61
C GLY A 202 13.78 -3.02 13.22
N CYS A 203 12.93 -2.88 14.25
CA CYS A 203 12.60 -1.60 14.89
C CYS A 203 12.24 -1.76 16.37
N ALA A 204 12.97 -2.55 17.13
CA ALA A 204 12.61 -2.97 18.48
C ALA A 204 12.25 -1.81 19.43
N LYS A 205 12.95 -0.67 19.33
CA LYS A 205 12.70 0.53 20.14
C LYS A 205 11.51 1.36 19.68
N ASP A 206 11.07 1.15 18.41
CA ASP A 206 10.04 1.95 17.74
C ASP A 206 8.86 1.05 17.30
N CYS A 207 8.50 0.09 18.12
CA CYS A 207 7.40 -0.86 17.85
C CYS A 207 6.13 -0.43 18.57
N ASN A 208 5.02 -0.28 17.84
CA ASN A 208 3.75 0.03 18.45
C ASN A 208 3.01 -1.23 18.96
N ARG A 209 1.90 -1.04 19.71
CA ARG A 209 1.08 -2.13 20.27
C ARG A 209 0.54 -3.11 19.21
N ARG A 210 0.46 -2.71 17.95
CA ARG A 210 0.01 -3.54 16.83
C ARG A 210 1.15 -4.27 16.14
N ARG A 211 2.36 -4.22 16.67
CA ARG A 211 3.57 -4.82 16.10
C ARG A 211 3.93 -4.27 14.71
N LEU A 212 3.77 -2.95 14.55
CA LEU A 212 4.22 -2.19 13.39
C LEU A 212 5.26 -1.17 13.84
N CYS A 213 6.25 -0.93 13.00
CA CYS A 213 7.31 0.04 13.24
C CYS A 213 6.77 1.48 13.13
N THR A 214 7.38 2.41 13.88
CA THR A 214 7.02 3.84 13.88
C THR A 214 8.18 4.75 13.55
N ASN A 215 9.38 4.22 13.29
CA ASN A 215 10.61 4.95 12.97
C ASN A 215 10.77 5.25 11.48
N SER A 216 9.72 5.74 10.83
CA SER A 216 9.77 6.14 9.42
C SER A 216 10.70 7.33 9.19
N CYS A 217 11.32 7.39 8.03
CA CYS A 217 11.93 8.61 7.52
C CYS A 217 10.84 9.61 7.11
N TRP A 218 11.09 10.90 7.31
CA TRP A 218 10.15 11.97 6.93
C TRP A 218 10.21 12.33 5.44
N ALA A 219 11.24 11.85 4.73
CA ALA A 219 11.45 12.05 3.30
C ALA A 219 11.76 10.72 2.60
N ALA A 220 11.74 10.73 1.27
CA ALA A 220 12.22 9.64 0.43
C ALA A 220 13.49 10.04 -0.33
N ASP A 221 14.18 9.03 -0.86
CA ASP A 221 15.18 9.21 -1.90
C ASP A 221 14.48 9.25 -3.26
N LEU A 222 14.85 10.22 -4.10
CA LEU A 222 14.34 10.36 -5.47
C LEU A 222 15.20 9.59 -6.49
N TRP A 223 16.46 9.32 -6.15
CA TRP A 223 17.35 8.50 -6.96
C TRP A 223 17.40 7.07 -6.43
N ALA A 224 17.33 6.09 -7.32
CA ALA A 224 17.35 4.67 -6.96
C ALA A 224 18.68 4.20 -6.35
N ASN A 225 19.80 4.84 -6.72
CA ASN A 225 21.15 4.47 -6.33
C ASN A 225 21.71 5.23 -5.10
N CYS A 226 20.88 5.95 -4.35
CA CYS A 226 21.32 6.76 -3.20
C CYS A 226 22.12 5.95 -2.17
N GLN A 227 21.72 4.71 -1.88
CA GLN A 227 22.41 3.85 -0.93
C GLN A 227 23.80 3.45 -1.39
N GLU A 228 23.95 3.17 -2.69
CA GLU A 228 25.23 2.84 -3.31
C GLU A 228 26.17 4.04 -3.31
N LEU A 229 25.67 5.19 -3.75
CA LEU A 229 26.42 6.46 -3.70
C LEU A 229 26.87 6.81 -2.28
N TYR A 230 26.03 6.58 -1.28
CA TYR A 230 26.40 6.83 0.12
C TYR A 230 27.49 5.90 0.62
N ARG A 231 27.49 4.62 0.24
CA ARG A 231 28.55 3.68 0.62
C ARG A 231 29.90 4.07 0.04
N THR A 232 29.91 4.56 -1.20
CA THR A 232 31.15 4.88 -1.92
C THR A 232 31.65 6.29 -1.66
N TRP A 233 30.73 7.28 -1.65
CA TRP A 233 31.08 8.72 -1.55
C TRP A 233 30.15 9.48 -0.59
N PRO A 234 30.13 9.16 0.72
CA PRO A 234 29.17 9.75 1.67
C PRO A 234 29.30 11.27 1.81
N ASN A 235 30.53 11.78 1.84
CA ASN A 235 30.79 13.22 1.95
C ASN A 235 30.38 13.98 0.68
N TRP A 236 30.71 13.45 -0.50
CA TRP A 236 30.31 14.01 -1.76
C TRP A 236 28.77 14.05 -1.92
N LEU A 237 28.09 13.01 -1.50
CA LEU A 237 26.64 12.92 -1.59
C LEU A 237 25.94 13.85 -0.58
N CYS A 238 26.34 13.80 0.70
CA CYS A 238 25.55 14.37 1.77
C CYS A 238 26.15 15.64 2.40
N ARG A 239 27.45 15.95 2.21
CA ARG A 239 28.14 17.05 2.90
C ARG A 239 28.62 18.18 1.98
N SER A 240 28.53 18.05 0.66
CA SER A 240 29.00 19.06 -0.29
C SER A 240 27.95 20.13 -0.63
N GLN A 241 27.19 20.59 0.36
CA GLN A 241 26.05 21.53 0.18
C GLN A 241 26.46 22.97 -0.14
N HIS A 242 27.74 23.30 -0.06
CA HIS A 242 28.29 24.60 -0.45
C HIS A 242 28.18 24.86 -1.96
N THR A 243 28.00 23.83 -2.79
CA THR A 243 27.74 23.93 -4.22
C THR A 243 26.26 23.67 -4.57
N SER A 244 25.77 24.22 -5.68
CA SER A 244 24.41 23.97 -6.18
C SER A 244 24.19 22.47 -6.49
N GLN A 245 25.17 21.84 -7.14
CA GLN A 245 25.13 20.41 -7.44
C GLN A 245 25.15 19.54 -6.15
N GLY A 246 25.90 19.96 -5.13
CA GLY A 246 25.92 19.28 -3.85
C GLY A 246 24.58 19.33 -3.13
N ARG A 247 23.91 20.47 -3.14
CA ARG A 247 22.53 20.59 -2.63
C ARG A 247 21.57 19.70 -3.40
N GLN A 248 21.60 19.74 -4.72
CA GLN A 248 20.75 18.91 -5.58
C GLN A 248 20.93 17.40 -5.31
N ARG A 249 22.19 16.93 -5.16
CA ARG A 249 22.48 15.52 -4.83
C ARG A 249 21.85 15.13 -3.50
N ARG A 250 22.06 15.95 -2.45
CA ARG A 250 21.51 15.72 -1.13
C ARG A 250 19.97 15.71 -1.16
N ASP A 251 19.35 16.62 -1.90
CA ASP A 251 17.89 16.71 -2.00
C ASP A 251 17.30 15.49 -2.74
N ASN A 252 18.00 14.98 -3.75
CA ASN A 252 17.60 13.75 -4.44
C ASN A 252 17.88 12.48 -3.61
N CYS A 253 18.78 12.53 -2.61
CA CYS A 253 19.08 11.43 -1.69
C CYS A 253 18.76 11.80 -0.22
N LYS A 254 17.67 12.52 -0.03
CA LYS A 254 17.29 13.16 1.24
C LYS A 254 17.14 12.16 2.37
N ALA A 255 16.45 11.04 2.13
CA ALA A 255 16.27 9.99 3.12
C ALA A 255 17.62 9.35 3.51
N THR A 256 18.46 9.03 2.54
CA THR A 256 19.78 8.45 2.78
C THR A 256 20.67 9.41 3.56
N CYS A 257 20.65 10.70 3.28
CA CYS A 257 21.50 11.69 3.94
C CYS A 257 21.00 12.13 5.33
N THR A 258 19.71 11.99 5.64
CA THR A 258 19.13 12.59 6.84
C THR A 258 18.44 11.62 7.80
N CYS A 259 18.18 10.39 7.38
CA CYS A 259 17.39 9.44 8.14
C CYS A 259 18.20 8.22 8.60
N ALA A 260 19.31 8.44 9.29
CA ALA A 260 20.07 7.35 9.91
C ALA A 260 19.19 6.58 10.92
N GLY A 261 19.23 5.24 10.87
CA GLY A 261 18.45 4.37 11.78
C GLY A 261 16.93 4.37 11.55
N LYS A 262 16.43 5.01 10.48
CA LYS A 262 15.02 4.99 10.09
C LYS A 262 14.76 4.00 8.96
N ILE A 263 13.54 3.50 8.89
CA ILE A 263 13.06 2.69 7.75
C ILE A 263 12.71 3.65 6.60
N LYS A 264 13.27 3.37 5.42
CA LYS A 264 13.19 4.20 4.22
C LYS A 264 13.21 3.37 2.94
#